data_182b81ee2ce70f6d3b921df40e62c34b
#
_entry.id   182b81ee2ce70f6d3b921df40e62c34b
#
_cell.length_a   1.000
_cell.length_b   1.000
_cell.length_c   1.000
_cell.angle_alpha   90.00
_cell.angle_beta   90.00
_cell.angle_gamma   90.00
#
_symmetry.space_group_name_H-M   'P 1'
#
loop_
_entity.id
_entity.type
_entity.pdbx_description
1 polymer ?
#
loop_
_entity_poly.entity_id
_entity_poly.type
_entity_poly.pdbx_seq_one_letter_code
_entity_poly.pdbx_strand_id
1 'polypeptide(L)'
;EHLYLVLEDGRRIAADFNQDACADEILEDCLGDRLKHGATVHGAFFVGPRAFYDWLHAMPRAKRSLIHMKSVVKINQLYGHEELDRLHRTGARFVNTTMMMTLFGGAVSDGLQDGKVVSGVGGQYNFVAMAHALPDGHSLLQLRSTREEAGRLRSSIVFNYGHITIPRHLRDIVVTEYGIADLRGRTDAEVAAALIQVADSRFQADLARQAKRAGKLPDSYAIPVAFRNNRPEVIPERLAP
;
A
#
# COMPACT_ATOMS: atom_id res chain seq x y z
N GLU A 1 26.20 27.77 -9.92
CA GLU A 1 27.33 26.84 -10.10
C GLU A 1 26.80 25.62 -10.86
N HIS A 2 27.40 25.33 -12.01
CA HIS A 2 27.03 24.14 -12.77
C HIS A 2 27.76 22.93 -12.19
N LEU A 3 27.02 21.83 -11.95
CA LEU A 3 27.60 20.54 -11.59
C LEU A 3 28.19 19.90 -12.85
N TYR A 4 29.36 19.25 -12.73
CA TYR A 4 29.98 18.50 -13.79
C TYR A 4 30.27 17.07 -13.37
N LEU A 5 30.06 16.14 -14.28
CA LEU A 5 30.60 14.78 -14.21
C LEU A 5 32.03 14.81 -14.75
N VAL A 6 32.96 14.18 -14.06
CA VAL A 6 34.35 14.08 -14.48
C VAL A 6 34.63 12.62 -14.83
N LEU A 7 34.96 12.37 -16.09
CA LEU A 7 35.30 11.05 -16.59
C LEU A 7 36.74 10.65 -16.20
N GLU A 8 37.07 9.38 -16.32
CA GLU A 8 38.41 8.86 -16.01
C GLU A 8 39.51 9.45 -16.89
N ASP A 9 39.16 9.85 -18.11
CA ASP A 9 40.06 10.55 -19.05
C ASP A 9 40.19 12.05 -18.78
N GLY A 10 39.53 12.58 -17.75
CA GLY A 10 39.56 13.98 -17.35
C GLY A 10 38.57 14.89 -18.08
N ARG A 11 37.78 14.38 -19.03
CA ARG A 11 36.69 15.16 -19.65
C ARG A 11 35.64 15.55 -18.59
N ARG A 12 35.03 16.71 -18.81
CA ARG A 12 33.98 17.24 -17.92
C ARG A 12 32.70 17.42 -18.74
N ILE A 13 31.65 16.74 -18.31
CA ILE A 13 30.33 16.82 -18.92
C ILE A 13 29.41 17.56 -17.96
N ALA A 14 28.63 18.52 -18.45
CA ALA A 14 27.66 19.22 -17.61
C ALA A 14 26.58 18.23 -17.12
N ALA A 15 26.32 18.19 -15.81
CA ALA A 15 25.34 17.32 -15.20
C ALA A 15 23.91 17.93 -15.32
N ASP A 16 23.46 18.12 -16.56
CA ASP A 16 22.16 18.74 -16.86
C ASP A 16 21.36 17.86 -17.83
N PHE A 17 20.42 17.09 -17.30
CA PHE A 17 19.50 16.25 -18.07
C PHE A 17 18.38 17.03 -18.77
N ASN A 18 18.25 18.35 -18.54
CA ASN A 18 17.26 19.17 -19.25
C ASN A 18 17.78 19.66 -20.61
N GLN A 19 19.05 19.44 -20.91
CA GLN A 19 19.65 19.71 -22.21
C GLN A 19 19.91 18.38 -22.92
N ASP A 20 19.21 18.12 -24.03
CA ASP A 20 19.29 16.85 -24.76
C ASP A 20 20.71 16.43 -25.07
N ALA A 21 21.56 17.38 -25.54
CA ALA A 21 22.97 17.10 -25.87
C ALA A 21 23.77 16.63 -24.64
N CYS A 22 23.56 17.21 -23.47
CA CYS A 22 24.22 16.79 -22.23
C CYS A 22 23.65 15.45 -21.75
N ALA A 23 22.35 15.23 -21.89
CA ALA A 23 21.71 13.97 -21.54
C ALA A 23 22.23 12.81 -22.39
N ASP A 24 22.34 12.99 -23.70
CA ASP A 24 22.89 11.99 -24.64
C ASP A 24 24.34 11.66 -24.29
N GLU A 25 25.20 12.67 -24.07
CA GLU A 25 26.60 12.48 -23.70
C GLU A 25 26.74 11.76 -22.34
N ILE A 26 25.86 12.06 -21.36
CA ILE A 26 25.84 11.37 -20.09
C ILE A 26 25.43 9.89 -20.28
N LEU A 27 24.42 9.62 -21.10
CA LEU A 27 23.93 8.27 -21.36
C LEU A 27 24.99 7.42 -22.08
N GLU A 28 25.72 8.00 -23.04
CA GLU A 28 26.72 7.30 -23.83
C GLU A 28 28.04 7.11 -23.08
N ASP A 29 28.55 8.16 -22.43
CA ASP A 29 29.90 8.19 -21.89
C ASP A 29 30.00 7.97 -20.37
N CYS A 30 28.91 8.25 -19.61
CA CYS A 30 28.98 8.17 -18.16
C CYS A 30 28.28 6.95 -17.60
N LEU A 31 27.30 6.36 -18.33
CA LEU A 31 26.56 5.19 -17.87
C LEU A 31 27.16 3.92 -18.47
N GLY A 32 27.52 2.98 -17.60
CA GLY A 32 27.96 1.66 -18.03
C GLY A 32 26.78 0.70 -18.24
N ASP A 33 27.06 -0.48 -18.78
CA ASP A 33 26.08 -1.56 -19.05
C ASP A 33 25.41 -2.10 -17.81
N ARG A 34 25.94 -1.81 -16.61
CA ARG A 34 25.46 -2.34 -15.34
C ARG A 34 25.46 -1.28 -14.26
N LEU A 35 24.39 -1.27 -13.47
CA LEU A 35 24.32 -0.43 -12.30
C LEU A 35 25.41 -0.82 -11.28
N LYS A 36 26.38 0.07 -11.02
CA LYS A 36 27.43 -0.13 -10.01
C LYS A 36 26.78 -0.32 -8.65
N HIS A 37 27.11 -1.43 -7.97
CA HIS A 37 26.47 -1.84 -6.72
C HIS A 37 24.94 -1.98 -6.81
N GLY A 38 24.43 -2.29 -8.00
CA GLY A 38 23.02 -2.49 -8.25
C GLY A 38 22.42 -3.57 -7.33
N ALA A 39 21.18 -3.36 -6.94
CA ALA A 39 20.39 -4.33 -6.17
C ALA A 39 19.08 -4.61 -6.89
N THR A 40 18.67 -5.87 -6.88
CA THR A 40 17.33 -6.27 -7.34
C THR A 40 16.27 -5.93 -6.30
N VAL A 41 16.64 -6.06 -5.01
CA VAL A 41 15.73 -5.81 -3.88
C VAL A 41 16.49 -5.13 -2.75
N HIS A 42 15.87 -4.12 -2.16
CA HIS A 42 16.23 -3.61 -0.84
C HIS A 42 15.17 -4.05 0.17
N GLY A 43 15.57 -4.75 1.23
CA GLY A 43 14.69 -5.21 2.29
C GLY A 43 15.23 -4.88 3.68
N ALA A 44 14.32 -4.66 4.64
CA ALA A 44 14.68 -4.54 6.05
C ALA A 44 14.60 -5.88 6.78
N PHE A 45 13.69 -6.73 6.34
CA PHE A 45 13.49 -8.11 6.82
C PHE A 45 12.68 -8.89 5.79
N PHE A 46 12.60 -10.21 5.94
CA PHE A 46 11.74 -11.06 5.14
C PHE A 46 10.78 -11.84 6.05
N VAL A 47 9.52 -11.88 5.65
CA VAL A 47 8.48 -12.69 6.29
C VAL A 47 7.72 -13.44 5.21
N GLY A 48 7.60 -14.74 5.36
CA GLY A 48 6.93 -15.59 4.37
C GLY A 48 6.77 -17.04 4.84
N PRO A 49 6.13 -17.89 4.04
CA PRO A 49 6.01 -19.31 4.30
C PRO A 49 7.38 -20.01 4.17
N ARG A 50 7.47 -21.23 4.69
CA ARG A 50 8.70 -22.04 4.64
C ARG A 50 9.29 -22.14 3.23
N ALA A 51 8.46 -22.37 2.23
CA ALA A 51 8.86 -22.47 0.83
C ALA A 51 9.61 -21.23 0.32
N PHE A 52 9.26 -20.03 0.81
CA PHE A 52 9.95 -18.79 0.46
C PHE A 52 11.37 -18.76 1.01
N TYR A 53 11.56 -19.20 2.25
CA TYR A 53 12.91 -19.30 2.84
C TYR A 53 13.74 -20.37 2.15
N ASP A 54 13.15 -21.51 1.84
CA ASP A 54 13.83 -22.60 1.12
C ASP A 54 14.29 -22.13 -0.28
N TRP A 55 13.45 -21.35 -0.98
CA TRP A 55 13.82 -20.70 -2.23
C TRP A 55 14.98 -19.70 -2.08
N LEU A 56 14.97 -18.84 -1.04
CA LEU A 56 16.07 -17.92 -0.75
C LEU A 56 17.39 -18.68 -0.45
N HIS A 57 17.32 -19.78 0.29
CA HIS A 57 18.46 -20.62 0.59
C HIS A 57 19.03 -21.30 -0.66
N ALA A 58 18.18 -21.80 -1.53
CA ALA A 58 18.56 -22.46 -2.79
C ALA A 58 19.08 -21.48 -3.86
N MET A 59 18.87 -20.19 -3.67
CA MET A 59 19.26 -19.15 -4.65
C MET A 59 20.79 -19.11 -4.81
N PRO A 60 21.32 -19.11 -6.06
CA PRO A 60 22.75 -18.95 -6.32
C PRO A 60 23.31 -17.69 -5.63
N ARG A 61 24.52 -17.79 -5.08
CA ARG A 61 25.14 -16.68 -4.33
C ARG A 61 25.19 -15.37 -5.12
N ALA A 62 25.48 -15.45 -6.42
CA ALA A 62 25.52 -14.26 -7.28
C ALA A 62 24.16 -13.54 -7.36
N LYS A 63 23.04 -14.27 -7.44
CA LYS A 63 21.70 -13.69 -7.43
C LYS A 63 21.31 -13.18 -6.03
N ARG A 64 21.63 -13.96 -4.99
CA ARG A 64 21.34 -13.59 -3.60
C ARG A 64 22.12 -12.35 -3.15
N SER A 65 23.32 -12.12 -3.69
CA SER A 65 24.11 -10.90 -3.39
C SER A 65 23.47 -9.61 -3.92
N LEU A 66 22.50 -9.70 -4.82
CA LEU A 66 21.71 -8.55 -5.31
C LEU A 66 20.53 -8.21 -4.40
N ILE A 67 20.29 -8.99 -3.35
CA ILE A 67 19.30 -8.71 -2.31
C ILE A 67 20.03 -7.99 -1.18
N HIS A 68 19.84 -6.69 -1.08
CA HIS A 68 20.52 -5.87 -0.09
C HIS A 68 19.63 -5.67 1.14
N MET A 69 20.08 -6.19 2.29
CA MET A 69 19.46 -5.90 3.58
C MET A 69 19.87 -4.50 4.04
N LYS A 70 18.90 -3.66 4.32
CA LYS A 70 19.09 -2.25 4.71
C LYS A 70 18.37 -1.95 6.03
N SER A 71 18.72 -0.85 6.67
CA SER A 71 17.99 -0.34 7.82
C SER A 71 16.53 -0.06 7.47
N VAL A 72 15.62 -0.31 8.42
CA VAL A 72 14.20 0.03 8.33
C VAL A 72 13.99 1.51 7.99
N VAL A 73 14.83 2.40 8.53
CA VAL A 73 14.78 3.84 8.22
C VAL A 73 14.96 4.09 6.72
N LYS A 74 15.89 3.39 6.07
CA LYS A 74 16.12 3.54 4.62
C LYS A 74 14.95 3.01 3.78
N ILE A 75 14.26 1.99 4.26
CA ILE A 75 13.14 1.37 3.52
C ILE A 75 11.83 2.13 3.71
N ASN A 76 11.54 2.56 4.95
CA ASN A 76 10.21 3.03 5.36
C ASN A 76 10.06 4.55 5.35
N GLN A 77 11.11 5.32 5.06
CA GLN A 77 11.09 6.78 5.15
C GLN A 77 11.71 7.42 3.91
N LEU A 78 11.41 8.71 3.71
CA LEU A 78 12.00 9.55 2.67
C LEU A 78 13.19 10.39 3.20
N TYR A 79 13.48 10.33 4.50
CA TYR A 79 14.43 11.23 5.15
C TYR A 79 15.90 10.88 4.86
N GLY A 80 16.72 11.93 4.71
CA GLY A 80 18.16 11.85 4.53
C GLY A 80 18.64 11.88 3.08
N HIS A 81 17.76 11.55 2.13
CA HIS A 81 18.01 11.63 0.68
C HIS A 81 16.68 11.89 -0.04
N GLU A 82 15.88 12.84 0.46
CA GLU A 82 14.48 13.05 0.10
C GLU A 82 14.26 13.19 -1.41
N GLU A 83 15.09 13.95 -2.09
CA GLU A 83 14.96 14.18 -3.53
C GLU A 83 15.16 12.88 -4.32
N LEU A 84 16.28 12.18 -4.07
CA LEU A 84 16.58 10.91 -4.71
C LEU A 84 15.55 9.83 -4.35
N ASP A 85 15.15 9.76 -3.07
CA ASP A 85 14.17 8.78 -2.62
C ASP A 85 12.78 9.04 -3.22
N ARG A 86 12.41 10.30 -3.50
CA ARG A 86 11.18 10.66 -4.24
C ARG A 86 11.25 10.24 -5.69
N LEU A 87 12.36 10.51 -6.38
CA LEU A 87 12.57 10.09 -7.77
C LEU A 87 12.50 8.57 -7.92
N HIS A 88 13.15 7.82 -7.03
CA HIS A 88 13.10 6.35 -7.02
C HIS A 88 11.73 5.77 -6.69
N ARG A 89 10.82 6.56 -6.12
CA ARG A 89 9.47 6.14 -5.74
C ARG A 89 8.37 6.79 -6.59
N THR A 90 8.73 7.28 -7.77
CA THR A 90 7.76 7.76 -8.77
C THR A 90 6.76 6.64 -9.09
N GLY A 91 5.47 6.94 -9.01
CA GLY A 91 4.41 5.97 -9.22
C GLY A 91 4.34 4.83 -8.19
N ALA A 92 4.96 4.98 -7.02
CA ALA A 92 5.05 3.91 -6.03
C ALA A 92 3.69 3.45 -5.50
N ARG A 93 3.58 2.16 -5.23
CA ARG A 93 2.41 1.51 -4.64
C ARG A 93 2.83 0.81 -3.34
N PHE A 94 2.30 1.27 -2.21
CA PHE A 94 2.63 0.78 -0.88
C PHE A 94 1.52 -0.13 -0.39
N VAL A 95 1.76 -1.43 -0.39
CA VAL A 95 0.77 -2.44 -0.03
C VAL A 95 0.98 -2.89 1.42
N ASN A 96 -0.05 -2.77 2.23
CA ASN A 96 -0.06 -3.22 3.62
C ASN A 96 -1.34 -4.00 3.93
N THR A 97 -1.29 -4.86 4.93
CA THR A 97 -2.46 -5.58 5.44
C THR A 97 -2.98 -4.91 6.70
N THR A 98 -4.29 -4.77 6.82
CA THR A 98 -4.98 -4.32 8.04
C THR A 98 -5.96 -5.38 8.53
N MET A 99 -6.27 -5.39 9.82
CA MET A 99 -7.24 -6.34 10.39
C MET A 99 -8.68 -5.91 10.11
N MET A 100 -8.95 -4.62 10.26
CA MET A 100 -10.28 -4.05 10.08
C MET A 100 -10.21 -2.65 9.47
N MET A 101 -11.30 -2.23 8.86
CA MET A 101 -11.49 -0.89 8.32
C MET A 101 -12.79 -0.30 8.86
N THR A 102 -12.74 0.90 9.42
CA THR A 102 -13.98 1.61 9.76
C THR A 102 -14.65 2.14 8.51
N LEU A 103 -15.97 2.29 8.53
CA LEU A 103 -16.76 2.73 7.37
C LEU A 103 -16.42 4.14 6.87
N PHE A 104 -15.57 4.86 7.60
CA PHE A 104 -15.09 6.20 7.22
C PHE A 104 -13.58 6.23 6.88
N GLY A 105 -12.97 5.05 6.73
CA GLY A 105 -11.60 4.92 6.23
C GLY A 105 -10.50 4.95 7.29
N GLY A 106 -10.82 4.80 8.56
CA GLY A 106 -9.81 4.54 9.60
C GLY A 106 -9.46 3.05 9.64
N ALA A 107 -8.17 2.70 9.60
CA ALA A 107 -7.73 1.31 9.64
C ALA A 107 -7.24 0.87 11.03
N VAL A 108 -7.50 -0.39 11.37
CA VAL A 108 -7.13 -1.02 12.64
C VAL A 108 -6.20 -2.19 12.37
N SER A 109 -4.99 -2.17 12.94
CA SER A 109 -3.96 -3.18 12.65
C SER A 109 -3.27 -3.76 13.87
N ASP A 110 -3.25 -3.09 15.01
CA ASP A 110 -2.39 -3.45 16.13
C ASP A 110 -3.11 -3.59 17.47
N GLY A 111 -4.31 -3.01 17.64
CA GLY A 111 -5.02 -3.01 18.90
C GLY A 111 -6.50 -3.31 18.78
N LEU A 112 -7.10 -3.79 19.88
CA LEU A 112 -8.50 -4.07 20.02
C LEU A 112 -9.21 -2.94 20.78
N GLN A 113 -10.54 -2.94 20.70
CA GLN A 113 -11.39 -1.91 21.30
C GLN A 113 -11.29 -1.87 22.84
N ASP A 114 -10.95 -2.96 23.48
CA ASP A 114 -10.70 -3.10 24.92
C ASP A 114 -9.30 -2.64 25.36
N GLY A 115 -8.48 -2.12 24.43
CA GLY A 115 -7.12 -1.66 24.67
C GLY A 115 -6.05 -2.76 24.56
N LYS A 116 -6.43 -4.00 24.27
CA LYS A 116 -5.47 -5.09 24.08
C LYS A 116 -4.66 -4.89 22.79
N VAL A 117 -3.34 -4.84 22.92
CA VAL A 117 -2.42 -4.84 21.76
C VAL A 117 -2.23 -6.28 21.29
N VAL A 118 -2.49 -6.54 20.00
CA VAL A 118 -2.42 -7.87 19.39
C VAL A 118 -1.31 -8.00 18.35
N SER A 119 -0.74 -6.86 17.91
CA SER A 119 0.35 -6.82 16.96
C SER A 119 1.18 -5.56 17.15
N GLY A 120 2.39 -5.52 16.60
CA GLY A 120 3.12 -4.27 16.39
C GLY A 120 2.61 -3.56 15.14
N VAL A 121 2.66 -2.23 15.14
CA VAL A 121 2.32 -1.41 13.95
C VAL A 121 3.28 -1.70 12.80
N GLY A 122 4.55 -2.01 13.10
CA GLY A 122 5.59 -2.20 12.09
C GLY A 122 5.81 -0.95 11.25
N GLY A 123 6.03 -1.14 9.94
CA GLY A 123 6.22 -0.05 8.99
C GLY A 123 4.95 0.52 8.36
N GLN A 124 3.77 0.03 8.72
CA GLN A 124 2.52 0.38 8.04
C GLN A 124 2.26 1.88 8.01
N TYR A 125 2.34 2.55 9.16
CA TYR A 125 2.12 4.00 9.22
C TYR A 125 3.11 4.76 8.33
N ASN A 126 4.39 4.40 8.37
CA ASN A 126 5.43 5.06 7.58
C ASN A 126 5.18 4.92 6.08
N PHE A 127 4.80 3.74 5.60
CA PHE A 127 4.46 3.51 4.19
C PHE A 127 3.21 4.28 3.77
N VAL A 128 2.17 4.31 4.61
CA VAL A 128 0.96 5.10 4.33
C VAL A 128 1.27 6.59 4.28
N ALA A 129 2.02 7.11 5.25
CA ALA A 129 2.42 8.51 5.28
C ALA A 129 3.31 8.88 4.10
N MET A 130 4.25 8.00 3.72
CA MET A 130 5.13 8.18 2.57
C MET A 130 4.33 8.23 1.25
N ALA A 131 3.32 7.34 1.08
CA ALA A 131 2.45 7.38 -0.08
C ALA A 131 1.74 8.73 -0.25
N HIS A 132 1.32 9.35 0.85
CA HIS A 132 0.68 10.67 0.82
C HIS A 132 1.67 11.83 0.65
N ALA A 133 2.95 11.62 0.95
CA ALA A 133 4.02 12.60 0.71
C ALA A 133 4.52 12.60 -0.73
N LEU A 134 4.17 11.59 -1.54
CA LEU A 134 4.54 11.47 -2.95
C LEU A 134 3.37 11.92 -3.84
N PRO A 135 3.59 12.75 -4.88
CA PRO A 135 2.51 13.29 -5.72
C PRO A 135 1.66 12.20 -6.38
N ASP A 136 2.27 11.11 -6.80
CA ASP A 136 1.71 9.99 -7.55
C ASP A 136 1.75 8.65 -6.79
N GLY A 137 2.14 8.68 -5.51
CA GLY A 137 2.17 7.53 -4.64
C GLY A 137 0.78 7.12 -4.15
N HIS A 138 0.55 5.80 -4.03
CA HIS A 138 -0.69 5.27 -3.47
C HIS A 138 -0.45 4.27 -2.35
N SER A 139 -1.26 4.40 -1.29
CA SER A 139 -1.34 3.42 -0.20
C SER A 139 -2.50 2.46 -0.46
N LEU A 140 -2.18 1.17 -0.50
CA LEU A 140 -3.16 0.11 -0.65
C LEU A 140 -3.24 -0.66 0.68
N LEU A 141 -4.40 -0.60 1.34
CA LEU A 141 -4.68 -1.39 2.53
C LEU A 141 -5.56 -2.58 2.15
N GLN A 142 -5.01 -3.77 2.26
CA GLN A 142 -5.75 -5.01 1.97
C GLN A 142 -6.24 -5.67 3.26
N LEU A 143 -7.42 -6.23 3.20
CA LEU A 143 -7.99 -7.03 4.29
C LEU A 143 -8.98 -8.06 3.75
N ARG A 144 -9.17 -9.15 4.49
CA ARG A 144 -10.33 -10.01 4.26
C ARG A 144 -11.57 -9.27 4.73
N SER A 145 -12.64 -9.27 3.92
CA SER A 145 -13.90 -8.59 4.28
C SER A 145 -14.56 -9.18 5.51
N THR A 146 -14.21 -10.43 5.85
CA THR A 146 -14.71 -11.14 7.04
C THR A 146 -13.58 -11.73 7.87
N ARG A 147 -13.86 -11.89 9.17
CA ARG A 147 -13.01 -12.56 10.15
C ARG A 147 -13.85 -13.47 11.04
N GLU A 148 -13.21 -14.46 11.65
CA GLU A 148 -13.82 -15.26 12.70
C GLU A 148 -13.47 -14.66 14.08
N GLU A 149 -14.48 -14.51 14.92
CA GLU A 149 -14.34 -14.00 16.28
C GLU A 149 -15.23 -14.81 17.21
N ALA A 150 -14.62 -15.51 18.17
CA ALA A 150 -15.31 -16.40 19.10
C ALA A 150 -16.26 -17.42 18.41
N GLY A 151 -15.79 -18.05 17.33
CA GLY A 151 -16.56 -19.03 16.54
C GLY A 151 -17.71 -18.43 15.72
N ARG A 152 -17.72 -17.10 15.56
CA ARG A 152 -18.75 -16.40 14.76
C ARG A 152 -18.09 -15.59 13.65
N LEU A 153 -18.69 -15.66 12.48
CA LEU A 153 -18.30 -14.82 11.37
C LEU A 153 -18.69 -13.36 11.62
N ARG A 154 -17.75 -12.45 11.43
CA ARG A 154 -17.90 -11.00 11.58
C ARG A 154 -17.41 -10.27 10.35
N SER A 155 -17.96 -9.09 10.11
CA SER A 155 -17.39 -8.17 9.12
C SER A 155 -16.08 -7.60 9.61
N SER A 156 -15.07 -7.50 8.74
CA SER A 156 -13.85 -6.73 9.01
C SER A 156 -14.01 -5.26 8.62
N ILE A 157 -15.02 -4.93 7.80
CA ILE A 157 -15.46 -3.55 7.61
C ILE A 157 -16.53 -3.28 8.67
N VAL A 158 -16.27 -2.31 9.56
CA VAL A 158 -17.11 -1.99 10.72
C VAL A 158 -17.55 -0.54 10.69
N PHE A 159 -18.72 -0.23 11.28
CA PHE A 159 -19.20 1.16 11.29
C PHE A 159 -18.22 2.09 12.00
N ASN A 160 -17.79 1.71 13.19
CA ASN A 160 -16.82 2.44 14.01
C ASN A 160 -16.02 1.46 14.88
N TYR A 161 -14.85 1.90 15.35
CA TYR A 161 -14.02 1.11 16.25
C TYR A 161 -13.26 2.02 17.23
N GLY A 162 -13.06 1.58 18.47
CA GLY A 162 -12.45 2.38 19.53
C GLY A 162 -10.94 2.57 19.43
N HIS A 163 -10.28 1.80 18.56
CA HIS A 163 -8.83 1.89 18.31
C HIS A 163 -8.57 2.09 16.81
N ILE A 164 -7.71 3.04 16.44
CA ILE A 164 -7.36 3.36 15.06
C ILE A 164 -5.84 3.43 14.92
N THR A 165 -5.29 2.59 14.06
CA THR A 165 -3.86 2.58 13.72
C THR A 165 -3.53 3.61 12.64
N ILE A 166 -4.31 3.61 11.54
CA ILE A 166 -4.16 4.58 10.46
C ILE A 166 -5.39 5.49 10.46
N PRO A 167 -5.19 6.79 10.70
CA PRO A 167 -6.30 7.74 10.78
C PRO A 167 -6.96 7.97 9.41
N ARG A 168 -8.26 8.32 9.43
CA ARG A 168 -9.10 8.44 8.23
C ARG A 168 -8.61 9.47 7.19
N HIS A 169 -7.84 10.48 7.59
CA HIS A 169 -7.32 11.48 6.66
C HIS A 169 -6.18 10.94 5.78
N LEU A 170 -5.63 9.76 6.13
CA LEU A 170 -4.66 9.02 5.32
C LEU A 170 -5.32 7.86 4.55
N ARG A 171 -6.64 7.89 4.37
CA ARG A 171 -7.35 6.90 3.54
C ARG A 171 -7.01 7.08 2.06
N ASP A 172 -6.80 5.97 1.36
CA ASP A 172 -6.51 5.96 -0.06
C ASP A 172 -7.21 4.77 -0.72
N ILE A 173 -6.55 3.68 -1.00
CA ILE A 173 -7.13 2.51 -1.65
C ILE A 173 -7.32 1.39 -0.64
N VAL A 174 -8.50 0.78 -0.64
CA VAL A 174 -8.82 -0.40 0.18
C VAL A 174 -9.18 -1.56 -0.73
N VAL A 175 -8.55 -2.71 -0.49
CA VAL A 175 -8.73 -3.93 -1.30
C VAL A 175 -9.28 -5.05 -0.42
N THR A 176 -10.35 -5.68 -0.87
CA THR A 176 -10.86 -6.93 -0.31
C THR A 176 -10.90 -8.00 -1.40
N GLU A 177 -11.23 -9.22 -1.03
CA GLU A 177 -11.48 -10.31 -1.99
C GLU A 177 -12.63 -10.03 -2.98
N TYR A 178 -13.42 -8.99 -2.73
CA TYR A 178 -14.59 -8.65 -3.56
C TYR A 178 -14.38 -7.44 -4.46
N GLY A 179 -13.31 -6.67 -4.26
CA GLY A 179 -13.01 -5.54 -5.11
C GLY A 179 -12.13 -4.48 -4.46
N ILE A 180 -12.08 -3.34 -5.13
CA ILE A 180 -11.23 -2.19 -4.79
C ILE A 180 -12.14 -1.01 -4.48
N ALA A 181 -11.92 -0.36 -3.34
CA ALA A 181 -12.53 0.90 -2.95
C ALA A 181 -11.47 2.00 -2.98
N ASP A 182 -11.59 2.92 -3.93
CA ASP A 182 -10.81 4.14 -3.98
C ASP A 182 -11.49 5.19 -3.11
N LEU A 183 -10.75 5.69 -2.10
CA LEU A 183 -11.28 6.59 -1.05
C LEU A 183 -10.66 7.98 -1.08
N ARG A 184 -9.58 8.19 -1.85
CA ARG A 184 -8.86 9.45 -1.90
C ARG A 184 -9.74 10.56 -2.51
N GLY A 185 -9.81 11.71 -1.83
CA GLY A 185 -10.57 12.86 -2.28
C GLY A 185 -12.09 12.72 -2.17
N ARG A 186 -12.62 11.64 -1.55
CA ARG A 186 -14.05 11.38 -1.43
C ARG A 186 -14.63 11.92 -0.13
N THR A 187 -15.89 12.30 -0.18
CA THR A 187 -16.71 12.65 1.00
C THR A 187 -16.94 11.42 1.89
N ASP A 188 -17.31 11.62 3.15
CA ASP A 188 -17.61 10.51 4.07
C ASP A 188 -18.75 9.60 3.55
N ALA A 189 -19.75 10.15 2.87
CA ALA A 189 -20.83 9.38 2.26
C ALA A 189 -20.35 8.49 1.12
N GLU A 190 -19.51 9.03 0.23
CA GLU A 190 -18.90 8.26 -0.87
C GLU A 190 -17.95 7.19 -0.37
N VAL A 191 -17.17 7.48 0.68
CA VAL A 191 -16.30 6.49 1.35
C VAL A 191 -17.12 5.35 1.94
N ALA A 192 -18.18 5.68 2.68
CA ALA A 192 -19.07 4.67 3.25
C ALA A 192 -19.70 3.80 2.15
N ALA A 193 -20.18 4.40 1.08
CA ALA A 193 -20.74 3.67 -0.06
C ALA A 193 -19.71 2.74 -0.72
N ALA A 194 -18.49 3.23 -0.97
CA ALA A 194 -17.42 2.45 -1.58
C ALA A 194 -16.99 1.26 -0.71
N LEU A 195 -16.85 1.45 0.60
CA LEU A 195 -16.51 0.38 1.53
C LEU A 195 -17.62 -0.66 1.68
N ILE A 196 -18.90 -0.24 1.67
CA ILE A 196 -20.02 -1.18 1.64
C ILE A 196 -19.98 -2.05 0.38
N GLN A 197 -19.63 -1.49 -0.77
CA GLN A 197 -19.57 -2.22 -2.03
C GLN A 197 -18.51 -3.34 -2.04
N VAL A 198 -17.43 -3.20 -1.27
CA VAL A 198 -16.37 -4.22 -1.15
C VAL A 198 -16.49 -5.08 0.11
N ALA A 199 -17.56 -4.88 0.91
CA ALA A 199 -17.88 -5.72 2.05
C ALA A 199 -18.58 -7.01 1.63
N ASP A 200 -18.49 -8.05 2.47
CA ASP A 200 -19.28 -9.28 2.29
C ASP A 200 -20.79 -8.98 2.36
N SER A 201 -21.53 -9.53 1.42
CA SER A 201 -22.97 -9.23 1.26
C SER A 201 -23.84 -9.56 2.48
N ARG A 202 -23.38 -10.48 3.34
CA ARG A 202 -24.06 -10.80 4.60
C ARG A 202 -24.12 -9.63 5.57
N PHE A 203 -23.19 -8.64 5.42
CA PHE A 203 -23.05 -7.51 6.33
C PHE A 203 -23.38 -6.16 5.69
N GLN A 204 -23.47 -6.07 4.35
CA GLN A 204 -23.72 -4.83 3.63
C GLN A 204 -24.97 -4.09 4.09
N ALA A 205 -26.09 -4.80 4.24
CA ALA A 205 -27.36 -4.19 4.63
C ALA A 205 -27.32 -3.59 6.04
N ASP A 206 -26.60 -4.25 6.96
CA ASP A 206 -26.42 -3.73 8.33
C ASP A 206 -25.52 -2.50 8.36
N LEU A 207 -24.39 -2.52 7.63
CA LEU A 207 -23.50 -1.37 7.50
C LEU A 207 -24.24 -0.16 6.91
N ALA A 208 -25.03 -0.36 5.84
CA ALA A 208 -25.83 0.70 5.23
C ALA A 208 -26.86 1.27 6.19
N ARG A 209 -27.55 0.42 6.95
CA ARG A 209 -28.51 0.83 7.97
C ARG A 209 -27.86 1.68 9.07
N GLN A 210 -26.70 1.26 9.58
CA GLN A 210 -25.95 2.02 10.59
C GLN A 210 -25.53 3.40 10.04
N ALA A 211 -25.01 3.46 8.80
CA ALA A 211 -24.60 4.71 8.16
C ALA A 211 -25.76 5.66 7.92
N LYS A 212 -26.95 5.17 7.51
CA LYS A 212 -28.19 5.97 7.37
C LYS A 212 -28.63 6.52 8.70
N ARG A 213 -28.73 5.69 9.76
CA ARG A 213 -29.10 6.13 11.12
C ARG A 213 -28.18 7.23 11.66
N ALA A 214 -26.91 7.22 11.28
CA ALA A 214 -25.94 8.22 11.67
C ALA A 214 -25.92 9.46 10.74
N GLY A 215 -26.84 9.56 9.79
CA GLY A 215 -26.88 10.66 8.80
C GLY A 215 -25.67 10.73 7.87
N LYS A 216 -24.97 9.60 7.69
CA LYS A 216 -23.75 9.50 6.85
C LYS A 216 -24.03 8.98 5.45
N LEU A 217 -25.17 8.35 5.24
CA LEU A 217 -25.73 8.01 3.94
C LEU A 217 -27.16 8.52 3.85
N PRO A 218 -27.61 8.98 2.67
CA PRO A 218 -28.99 9.36 2.47
C PRO A 218 -29.94 8.14 2.61
N ASP A 219 -31.16 8.35 3.03
CA ASP A 219 -32.16 7.27 3.16
C ASP A 219 -32.42 6.55 1.84
N SER A 220 -32.30 7.28 0.72
CA SER A 220 -32.45 6.76 -0.63
C SER A 220 -31.29 5.86 -1.09
N TYR A 221 -30.16 5.82 -0.37
CA TYR A 221 -29.02 4.99 -0.77
C TYR A 221 -29.44 3.52 -0.89
N ALA A 222 -29.09 2.92 -2.02
CA ALA A 222 -29.26 1.49 -2.28
C ALA A 222 -27.92 0.92 -2.76
N ILE A 223 -27.59 -0.27 -2.28
CA ILE A 223 -26.39 -0.98 -2.73
C ILE A 223 -26.57 -1.29 -4.23
N PRO A 224 -25.63 -0.91 -5.10
CA PRO A 224 -25.73 -1.21 -6.54
C PRO A 224 -25.79 -2.72 -6.79
N VAL A 225 -26.55 -3.15 -7.80
CA VAL A 225 -26.81 -4.59 -8.07
C VAL A 225 -25.52 -5.39 -8.25
N ALA A 226 -24.53 -4.80 -8.93
CA ALA A 226 -23.23 -5.44 -9.19
C ALA A 226 -22.48 -5.88 -7.91
N PHE A 227 -22.75 -5.26 -6.76
CA PHE A 227 -22.06 -5.52 -5.50
C PHE A 227 -22.89 -6.33 -4.49
N ARG A 228 -24.10 -6.75 -4.84
CA ARG A 228 -25.01 -7.47 -3.91
C ARG A 228 -24.68 -8.94 -3.71
N ASN A 229 -23.76 -9.48 -4.50
CA ASN A 229 -23.37 -10.89 -4.42
C ASN A 229 -21.87 -11.04 -4.11
N ASN A 230 -21.40 -10.36 -3.07
CA ASN A 230 -20.04 -10.52 -2.55
C ASN A 230 -20.02 -11.68 -1.55
N ARG A 231 -19.78 -12.88 -2.05
CA ARG A 231 -19.73 -14.11 -1.28
C ARG A 231 -18.54 -14.96 -1.68
N PRO A 232 -17.96 -15.78 -0.79
CA PRO A 232 -16.82 -16.62 -1.12
C PRO A 232 -17.07 -17.53 -2.33
N GLU A 233 -18.29 -17.99 -2.50
CA GLU A 233 -18.69 -18.93 -3.55
C GLU A 233 -18.55 -18.34 -4.96
N VAL A 234 -18.65 -17.02 -5.11
CA VAL A 234 -18.53 -16.35 -6.43
C VAL A 234 -17.10 -15.95 -6.80
N ILE A 235 -16.15 -16.08 -5.89
CA ILE A 235 -14.75 -15.69 -6.15
C ILE A 235 -14.14 -16.54 -7.28
N PRO A 236 -14.29 -17.87 -7.31
CA PRO A 236 -13.76 -18.69 -8.40
C PRO A 236 -14.31 -18.30 -9.78
N GLU A 237 -15.60 -17.97 -9.86
CA GLU A 237 -16.24 -17.52 -11.11
C GLU A 237 -15.70 -16.18 -11.60
N ARG A 238 -15.38 -15.25 -10.69
CA ARG A 238 -14.81 -13.93 -11.02
C ARG A 238 -13.34 -13.99 -11.41
N LEU A 239 -12.63 -15.04 -11.02
CA LEU A 239 -11.21 -15.27 -11.34
C LEU A 239 -11.02 -16.21 -12.52
N ALA A 240 -12.10 -16.80 -13.04
CA ALA A 240 -12.03 -17.61 -14.25
C ALA A 240 -11.61 -16.71 -15.42
N PRO A 241 -10.66 -17.19 -16.30
CA PRO A 241 -10.16 -16.43 -17.44
C PRO A 241 -11.24 -16.20 -18.50
#